data_36512ee9e0af8f3fc92245c18afb7d10
#
_entry.id   36512ee9e0af8f3fc92245c18afb7d10
#
_cell.length_a   1.000
_cell.length_b   1.000
_cell.length_c   1.000
_cell.angle_alpha   90.00
_cell.angle_beta   90.00
_cell.angle_gamma   90.00
#
_symmetry.space_group_name_H-M   'P 1'
#
loop_
_entity.id
_entity.type
_entity.pdbx_description
1 polymer ?
#
loop_
_entity_poly.entity_id
_entity_poly.type
_entity_poly.pdbx_seq_one_letter_code
_entity_poly.pdbx_strand_id
1 'polypeptide(L)' 'MTTARSELLRLLEQLSDEATELRFGQLVANLATLAQGAKVEAIWDAEDEELMSAARRLLAHYQQRKATVA' A
#
# COMPACT_ATOMS: atom_id res chain seq x y z
N MET A 1 10.28 -16.59 3.88
CA MET A 1 9.34 -15.45 3.75
C MET A 1 8.02 -15.97 3.18
N THR A 2 6.89 -15.50 3.71
CA THR A 2 5.60 -15.96 3.23
C THR A 2 5.30 -15.37 1.85
N THR A 3 4.40 -16.04 1.10
CA THR A 3 3.98 -15.55 -0.22
C THR A 3 3.36 -14.14 -0.12
N ALA A 4 2.54 -13.92 0.90
CA ALA A 4 1.92 -12.62 1.10
C ALA A 4 2.94 -11.52 1.32
N ARG A 5 3.96 -11.79 2.12
CA ARG A 5 5.01 -10.80 2.38
C ARG A 5 5.84 -10.53 1.13
N SER A 6 6.18 -11.56 0.37
CA SER A 6 6.93 -11.39 -0.88
C SER A 6 6.17 -10.53 -1.87
N GLU A 7 4.88 -10.80 -2.00
CA GLU A 7 3.99 -10.02 -2.87
C GLU A 7 3.89 -8.58 -2.38
N LEU A 8 3.72 -8.40 -1.06
CA LEU A 8 3.64 -7.07 -0.46
C LEU A 8 4.89 -6.25 -0.75
N LEU A 9 6.06 -6.84 -0.62
CA LEU A 9 7.31 -6.12 -0.87
C LEU A 9 7.40 -5.66 -2.31
N ARG A 10 6.97 -6.49 -3.27
CA ARG A 10 6.94 -6.10 -4.67
C ARG A 10 5.95 -4.97 -4.93
N LEU A 11 4.80 -5.04 -4.30
CA LEU A 11 3.78 -3.99 -4.42
C LEU A 11 4.27 -2.67 -3.81
N LEU A 12 4.99 -2.74 -2.69
CA LEU A 12 5.58 -1.55 -2.08
C LEU A 12 6.58 -0.88 -3.02
N GLU A 13 7.39 -1.67 -3.71
CA GLU A 13 8.32 -1.13 -4.69
C GLU A 13 7.59 -0.39 -5.80
N GLN A 14 6.56 -1.02 -6.36
CA GLN A 14 5.75 -0.39 -7.41
C GLN A 14 5.05 0.87 -6.92
N LEU A 15 4.50 0.83 -5.71
CA LEU A 15 3.84 2.00 -5.12
C LEU A 15 4.83 3.13 -4.87
N SER A 16 6.04 2.78 -4.44
CA SER A 16 7.08 3.78 -4.22
C SER A 16 7.40 4.52 -5.52
N ASP A 17 7.39 3.82 -6.63
CA ASP A 17 7.63 4.42 -7.94
C ASP A 17 6.45 5.29 -8.40
N GLU A 18 5.23 4.93 -8.04
CA GLU A 18 4.03 5.66 -8.46
C GLU A 18 3.73 6.85 -7.56
N ALA A 19 3.91 6.69 -6.25
CA ALA A 19 3.53 7.68 -5.25
C ALA A 19 4.74 8.52 -4.82
N THR A 20 5.35 9.18 -5.79
CA THR A 20 6.60 9.93 -5.56
C THR A 20 6.41 11.16 -4.67
N GLU A 21 5.17 11.64 -4.54
CA GLU A 21 4.86 12.79 -3.67
C GLU A 21 4.83 12.44 -2.19
N LEU A 22 4.81 11.14 -1.87
CA LEU A 22 4.76 10.68 -0.49
C LEU A 22 6.14 10.26 0.00
N ARG A 23 6.42 10.55 1.26
CA ARG A 23 7.55 9.92 1.95
C ARG A 23 7.18 8.47 2.21
N PHE A 24 8.17 7.61 2.29
CA PHE A 24 7.90 6.18 2.44
C PHE A 24 7.09 5.86 3.70
N GLY A 25 7.38 6.53 4.81
CA GLY A 25 6.60 6.36 6.03
C GLY A 25 5.14 6.71 5.85
N GLN A 26 4.86 7.76 5.07
CA GLN A 26 3.48 8.16 4.75
C GLN A 26 2.79 7.08 3.92
N LEU A 27 3.50 6.48 2.97
CA LEU A 27 2.97 5.39 2.16
C LEU A 27 2.59 4.19 3.04
N VAL A 28 3.50 3.79 3.93
CA VAL A 28 3.25 2.66 4.84
C VAL A 28 2.08 2.96 5.77
N ALA A 29 2.02 4.18 6.31
CA ALA A 29 0.93 4.59 7.18
C ALA A 29 -0.42 4.56 6.46
N ASN A 30 -0.43 5.01 5.20
CA ASN A 30 -1.65 4.99 4.38
C ASN A 30 -2.12 3.55 4.14
N LEU A 31 -1.19 2.64 3.88
CA LEU A 31 -1.53 1.23 3.69
C LEU A 31 -2.12 0.62 4.96
N ALA A 32 -1.53 0.93 6.11
CA ALA A 32 -2.04 0.44 7.39
C ALA A 32 -3.46 0.96 7.64
N THR A 33 -3.69 2.23 7.31
CA THR A 33 -5.01 2.83 7.45
C THR A 33 -6.05 2.16 6.53
N LEU A 34 -5.66 1.87 5.28
CA LEU A 34 -6.55 1.16 4.37
C LEU A 34 -6.87 -0.25 4.87
N ALA A 35 -5.89 -0.90 5.50
CA ALA A 35 -6.06 -2.27 5.97
C ALA A 35 -6.87 -2.35 7.25
N GLN A 36 -6.64 -1.44 8.19
CA GLN A 36 -7.17 -1.55 9.56
C GLN A 36 -8.08 -0.40 9.97
N GLY A 37 -8.20 0.65 9.15
CA GLY A 37 -8.92 1.85 9.53
C GLY A 37 -8.01 2.87 10.20
N ALA A 38 -8.53 4.06 10.42
CA ALA A 38 -7.76 5.19 10.95
C ALA A 38 -7.65 5.09 12.47
N LYS A 39 -6.70 4.30 12.94
CA LYS A 39 -6.44 4.13 14.37
C LYS A 39 -4.94 4.07 14.61
N VAL A 40 -4.55 4.40 15.84
CA VAL A 40 -3.13 4.48 16.22
C VAL A 40 -2.42 3.14 16.02
N GLU A 41 -3.09 2.04 16.31
CA GLU A 41 -2.51 0.70 16.26
C GLU A 41 -2.52 0.08 14.86
N ALA A 42 -3.03 0.78 13.85
CA ALA A 42 -3.23 0.21 12.52
C ALA A 42 -1.98 -0.46 11.96
N ILE A 43 -0.84 0.23 12.04
CA ILE A 43 0.40 -0.29 11.47
C ILE A 43 0.91 -1.52 12.25
N TRP A 44 0.65 -1.55 13.55
CA TRP A 44 1.08 -2.65 14.39
C TRP A 44 0.22 -3.89 14.21
N ASP A 45 -1.08 -3.67 14.03
CA ASP A 45 -2.06 -4.76 13.98
C ASP A 45 -2.27 -5.36 12.59
N ALA A 46 -1.85 -4.66 11.54
CA ALA A 46 -2.12 -5.10 10.16
C ALA A 46 -1.32 -6.36 9.82
N GLU A 47 -2.03 -7.38 9.37
CA GLU A 47 -1.44 -8.63 8.90
C GLU A 47 -0.87 -8.43 7.49
N ASP A 48 0.09 -9.28 7.10
CA ASP A 48 0.71 -9.21 5.78
C ASP A 48 -0.33 -9.28 4.66
N GLU A 49 -1.32 -10.17 4.79
CA GLU A 49 -2.37 -10.34 3.79
C GLU A 49 -3.24 -9.09 3.69
N GLU A 50 -3.50 -8.45 4.81
CA GLU A 50 -4.30 -7.22 4.83
C GLU A 50 -3.55 -6.08 4.16
N LEU A 51 -2.26 -5.94 4.46
CA LEU A 51 -1.43 -4.91 3.84
C LEU A 51 -1.27 -5.17 2.34
N MET A 52 -1.11 -6.43 1.95
CA MET A 52 -1.00 -6.81 0.55
C MET A 52 -2.27 -6.44 -0.22
N SER A 53 -3.42 -6.76 0.36
CA SER A 53 -4.71 -6.43 -0.24
C SER A 53 -4.89 -4.91 -0.37
N ALA A 54 -4.51 -4.17 0.67
CA ALA A 54 -4.56 -2.70 0.65
C ALA A 54 -3.61 -2.15 -0.41
N ALA A 55 -2.41 -2.72 -0.52
CA ALA A 55 -1.43 -2.28 -1.50
C ALA A 55 -1.91 -2.50 -2.93
N ARG A 56 -2.58 -3.62 -3.20
CA ARG A 56 -3.16 -3.88 -4.52
C ARG A 56 -4.21 -2.83 -4.87
N ARG A 57 -5.07 -2.51 -3.92
CA ARG A 57 -6.12 -1.51 -4.15
C ARG A 57 -5.54 -0.13 -4.41
N LEU A 58 -4.53 0.24 -3.63
CA LEU A 58 -3.90 1.54 -3.78
C LEU A 58 -3.16 1.65 -5.11
N LEU A 59 -2.44 0.60 -5.49
CA LEU A 59 -1.72 0.57 -6.77
C LEU A 59 -2.70 0.68 -7.94
N ALA A 60 -3.81 -0.05 -7.89
CA ALA A 60 -4.84 0.03 -8.91
C ALA A 60 -5.39 1.45 -9.02
N HIS A 61 -5.57 2.12 -7.90
CA HIS A 61 -6.02 3.50 -7.88
C HIS A 61 -5.05 4.44 -8.60
N TYR A 62 -3.76 4.32 -8.34
CA TYR A 62 -2.74 5.13 -9.02
C TYR A 62 -2.71 4.83 -10.51
N GLN A 63 -2.81 3.58 -10.89
CA GLN A 63 -2.80 3.19 -12.31
C GLN A 63 -4.03 3.72 -13.04
N GLN A 64 -5.20 3.70 -12.41
CA GLN A 64 -6.41 4.27 -12.99
C GLN A 64 -6.29 5.77 -13.17
N ARG A 65 -5.69 6.47 -12.22
CA ARG A 65 -5.47 7.91 -12.33
C ARG A 65 -4.61 8.24 -13.53
N LYS A 66 -3.55 7.47 -13.78
CA LYS A 66 -2.67 7.66 -14.92
C LYS A 66 -3.43 7.46 -16.23
N ALA A 67 -4.25 6.42 -16.30
CA ALA A 67 -5.05 6.15 -17.49
C ALA A 67 -6.08 7.24 -17.74
N THR A 68 -6.64 7.83 -16.71
CA THR A 68 -7.66 8.87 -16.82
C THR A 68 -7.08 10.20 -17.27
N VAL A 69 -5.85 10.47 -16.93
CA VAL A 69 -5.19 11.74 -17.20
C VAL A 69 -4.70 11.85 -18.65
N ALA A 70 -4.63 10.75 -19.34
CA ALA A 70 -4.10 10.70 -20.72
C ALA A 70 -4.78 11.65 -21.72
#